data_1d802eaec1e0f8ba00475e14e392daaa
#
_entry.id   1d802eaec1e0f8ba00475e14e392daaa
#
_cell.length_a   1.000
_cell.length_b   1.000
_cell.length_c   1.000
_cell.angle_alpha   90.00
_cell.angle_beta   90.00
_cell.angle_gamma   90.00
#
_symmetry.space_group_name_H-M   'P 1'
#
loop_
_entity.id
_entity.type
_entity.pdbx_description
1 polymer ?
#
loop_
_entity_poly.entity_id
_entity_poly.type
_entity_poly.pdbx_seq_one_letter_code
_entity_poly.pdbx_strand_id
1 'polypeptide(L)'
;MSLKGKNRAIFSYNNVDRNESNVVYNDFEKTRSYHSSFVGAKFTGISFRAAHMKYCNFSSSVFQDSDFVGTNLRGSIFSGVHFKNCIFVASVLDKTNFKNATFENCYLVATGVKTAKNFPANCDGLIILPSLPPQDSITYELRTSIESLKDNDLIRRSNTLHGKNGKVNTLTIMVLHNDYTDEELIRYLPMLPQYVSSQFYTVSYLKTMLKKIKKSYIM
;
A
#
# COMPACT_ATOMS: atom_id res chain seq x y z
N MET A 1 7.42 10.05 -22.52
CA MET A 1 8.04 8.84 -23.11
C MET A 1 7.63 7.63 -22.31
N SER A 2 6.80 6.78 -22.89
CA SER A 2 6.32 5.54 -22.27
C SER A 2 7.44 4.49 -22.34
N LEU A 3 8.03 4.12 -21.23
CA LEU A 3 8.91 2.95 -21.15
C LEU A 3 8.05 1.66 -21.27
N LYS A 4 7.65 1.33 -22.48
CA LYS A 4 7.28 -0.04 -22.85
C LYS A 4 8.57 -0.84 -22.84
N GLY A 5 8.73 -1.80 -21.93
CA GLY A 5 9.86 -2.71 -22.03
C GLY A 5 10.04 -3.62 -20.83
N LYS A 6 10.34 -4.86 -21.10
CA LYS A 6 10.63 -5.96 -20.18
C LYS A 6 11.86 -5.77 -19.27
N ASN A 7 12.52 -4.62 -19.32
CA ASN A 7 13.75 -4.30 -18.59
C ASN A 7 13.55 -3.12 -17.64
N ARG A 8 12.55 -3.20 -16.74
CA ARG A 8 12.51 -2.31 -15.60
C ARG A 8 13.67 -2.68 -14.69
N ALA A 9 14.66 -1.79 -14.59
CA ALA A 9 15.76 -1.98 -13.65
C ALA A 9 15.16 -2.09 -12.25
N ILE A 10 15.26 -3.28 -11.65
CA ILE A 10 14.88 -3.48 -10.26
C ILE A 10 15.87 -2.68 -9.44
N PHE A 11 15.40 -1.68 -8.70
CA PHE A 11 16.26 -0.94 -7.78
C PHE A 11 16.90 -1.91 -6.80
N SER A 12 18.19 -1.78 -6.62
CA SER A 12 18.96 -2.56 -5.65
C SER A 12 19.78 -1.61 -4.79
N TYR A 13 19.52 -1.65 -3.50
CA TYR A 13 20.19 -0.83 -2.49
C TYR A 13 20.87 -1.77 -1.49
N ASN A 14 22.00 -2.36 -1.88
CA ASN A 14 22.73 -3.26 -0.98
C ASN A 14 23.87 -2.52 -0.32
N ASN A 15 23.91 -2.52 1.03
CA ASN A 15 24.93 -1.83 1.83
C ASN A 15 25.05 -0.34 1.48
N VAL A 16 23.93 0.34 1.28
CA VAL A 16 23.87 1.75 0.88
C VAL A 16 23.24 2.57 1.99
N ASP A 17 23.78 3.78 2.17
CA ASP A 17 23.19 4.78 3.04
C ASP A 17 22.27 5.70 2.22
N ARG A 18 21.02 5.78 2.66
CA ARG A 18 19.94 6.62 2.11
C ARG A 18 19.20 7.34 3.23
N ASN A 19 19.91 7.65 4.31
CA ASN A 19 19.36 8.36 5.45
C ASN A 19 18.80 9.73 5.02
N GLU A 20 17.77 10.19 5.75
CA GLU A 20 17.10 11.49 5.53
C GLU A 20 16.55 11.68 4.10
N SER A 21 16.52 10.62 3.27
CA SER A 21 16.00 10.72 1.90
C SER A 21 14.49 10.96 1.90
N ASN A 22 14.03 11.75 0.92
CA ASN A 22 12.61 11.97 0.67
C ASN A 22 12.21 11.28 -0.63
N VAL A 23 11.38 10.24 -0.53
CA VAL A 23 10.94 9.40 -1.66
C VAL A 23 9.43 9.53 -1.80
N VAL A 24 8.99 10.04 -2.95
CA VAL A 24 7.58 10.35 -3.18
C VAL A 24 7.07 9.70 -4.45
N TYR A 25 5.91 9.00 -4.37
CA TYR A 25 5.19 8.38 -5.48
C TYR A 25 6.03 7.52 -6.42
N ASN A 26 6.98 6.79 -5.86
CA ASN A 26 7.82 5.85 -6.59
C ASN A 26 7.30 4.41 -6.45
N ASP A 27 7.67 3.59 -7.40
CA ASP A 27 7.39 2.16 -7.39
C ASP A 27 8.63 1.39 -7.00
N PHE A 28 8.59 0.81 -5.80
CA PHE A 28 9.61 -0.09 -5.27
C PHE A 28 9.22 -1.57 -5.44
N GLU A 29 8.28 -1.86 -6.34
CA GLU A 29 7.87 -3.23 -6.61
C GLU A 29 9.08 -4.10 -6.96
N LYS A 30 9.21 -5.23 -6.27
CA LYS A 30 10.31 -6.21 -6.45
C LYS A 30 11.72 -5.67 -6.17
N THR A 31 11.86 -4.47 -5.62
CA THR A 31 13.16 -3.93 -5.18
C THR A 31 13.88 -4.91 -4.27
N ARG A 32 15.20 -4.97 -4.39
CA ARG A 32 16.07 -5.76 -3.52
C ARG A 32 17.00 -4.85 -2.76
N SER A 33 16.86 -4.82 -1.43
CA SER A 33 17.71 -4.05 -0.54
C SER A 33 18.12 -4.91 0.64
N TYR A 34 19.42 -5.00 0.86
CA TYR A 34 19.98 -5.77 1.97
C TYR A 34 20.97 -4.90 2.73
N HIS A 35 20.87 -4.90 4.07
CA HIS A 35 21.79 -4.19 4.95
C HIS A 35 21.98 -2.70 4.62
N SER A 36 20.93 -2.05 4.10
CA SER A 36 20.94 -0.62 3.77
C SER A 36 20.30 0.20 4.87
N SER A 37 20.73 1.45 4.98
CA SER A 37 20.23 2.41 5.95
C SER A 37 19.31 3.43 5.29
N PHE A 38 18.15 3.66 5.93
CA PHE A 38 17.13 4.64 5.56
C PHE A 38 16.68 5.41 6.82
N VAL A 39 17.60 5.62 7.76
CA VAL A 39 17.29 6.31 9.03
C VAL A 39 16.76 7.71 8.74
N GLY A 40 15.64 8.10 9.39
CA GLY A 40 15.01 9.41 9.21
C GLY A 40 14.38 9.63 7.82
N ALA A 41 14.41 8.66 6.91
CA ALA A 41 13.87 8.81 5.57
C ALA A 41 12.34 8.96 5.56
N LYS A 42 11.80 9.67 4.56
CA LYS A 42 10.37 9.84 4.35
C LYS A 42 9.94 9.14 3.07
N PHE A 43 8.95 8.24 3.18
CA PHE A 43 8.37 7.50 2.08
C PHE A 43 6.89 7.86 1.96
N THR A 44 6.48 8.47 0.85
CA THR A 44 5.09 8.88 0.62
C THR A 44 4.54 8.27 -0.67
N GLY A 45 3.44 7.54 -0.56
CA GLY A 45 2.76 6.96 -1.72
C GLY A 45 3.57 5.86 -2.42
N ILE A 46 4.32 5.06 -1.67
CA ILE A 46 5.24 4.05 -2.21
C ILE A 46 4.59 2.67 -2.22
N SER A 47 4.69 1.96 -3.33
CA SER A 47 4.39 0.53 -3.38
C SER A 47 5.67 -0.29 -3.16
N PHE A 48 5.69 -1.06 -2.07
CA PHE A 48 6.74 -2.05 -1.79
C PHE A 48 6.31 -3.48 -2.17
N ARG A 49 5.37 -3.62 -3.10
CA ARG A 49 4.84 -4.92 -3.52
C ARG A 49 5.95 -5.88 -3.91
N ALA A 50 5.99 -7.05 -3.26
CA ALA A 50 6.99 -8.09 -3.49
C ALA A 50 8.46 -7.61 -3.35
N ALA A 51 8.70 -6.48 -2.70
CA ALA A 51 10.05 -6.01 -2.40
C ALA A 51 10.72 -6.90 -1.35
N HIS A 52 12.03 -7.03 -1.45
CA HIS A 52 12.88 -7.71 -0.48
C HIS A 52 13.80 -6.68 0.17
N MET A 53 13.43 -6.18 1.35
CA MET A 53 14.17 -5.17 2.09
C MET A 53 14.58 -5.75 3.45
N LYS A 54 15.52 -6.74 3.39
CA LYS A 54 15.91 -7.50 4.57
C LYS A 54 17.10 -6.87 5.28
N TYR A 55 17.07 -6.91 6.63
CA TYR A 55 18.13 -6.39 7.48
C TYR A 55 18.45 -4.92 7.25
N CYS A 56 17.47 -4.16 6.74
CA CYS A 56 17.59 -2.71 6.54
C CYS A 56 17.24 -1.95 7.83
N ASN A 57 17.82 -0.78 7.98
CA ASN A 57 17.54 0.11 9.10
C ASN A 57 16.64 1.26 8.64
N PHE A 58 15.41 1.30 9.15
CA PHE A 58 14.43 2.36 8.93
C PHE A 58 14.17 3.18 10.19
N SER A 59 15.07 3.17 11.17
CA SER A 59 14.83 3.88 12.44
C SER A 59 14.44 5.33 12.20
N SER A 60 13.44 5.83 12.95
CA SER A 60 12.94 7.21 12.90
C SER A 60 12.42 7.66 11.53
N SER A 61 12.20 6.74 10.59
CA SER A 61 11.61 7.08 9.29
C SER A 61 10.08 7.25 9.38
N VAL A 62 9.51 7.83 8.33
CA VAL A 62 8.06 8.00 8.16
C VAL A 62 7.61 7.28 6.91
N PHE A 63 6.61 6.41 7.02
CA PHE A 63 5.90 5.83 5.89
C PHE A 63 4.47 6.37 5.87
N GLN A 64 4.13 7.07 4.81
CA GLN A 64 2.80 7.61 4.61
C GLN A 64 2.21 7.10 3.29
N ASP A 65 0.93 6.68 3.32
CA ASP A 65 0.20 6.29 2.12
C ASP A 65 0.87 5.16 1.32
N SER A 66 1.54 4.23 2.02
CA SER A 66 2.42 3.24 1.40
C SER A 66 1.93 1.81 1.61
N ASP A 67 2.08 0.97 0.58
CA ASP A 67 1.56 -0.39 0.56
C ASP A 67 2.69 -1.44 0.57
N PHE A 68 2.66 -2.33 1.56
CA PHE A 68 3.59 -3.45 1.75
C PHE A 68 2.89 -4.78 1.44
N VAL A 69 2.70 -5.10 0.16
CA VAL A 69 2.00 -6.32 -0.27
C VAL A 69 3.00 -7.41 -0.65
N GLY A 70 3.04 -8.51 0.09
CA GLY A 70 4.00 -9.58 -0.11
C GLY A 70 5.46 -9.15 0.10
N THR A 71 5.68 -8.10 0.88
CA THR A 71 7.00 -7.51 1.12
C THR A 71 7.78 -8.35 2.13
N ASN A 72 9.05 -8.63 1.86
CA ASN A 72 9.92 -9.31 2.81
C ASN A 72 10.80 -8.30 3.56
N LEU A 73 10.48 -8.08 4.82
CA LEU A 73 11.15 -7.13 5.72
C LEU A 73 11.96 -7.83 6.82
N ARG A 74 12.22 -9.14 6.67
CA ARG A 74 12.90 -9.96 7.68
C ARG A 74 14.13 -9.25 8.26
N GLY A 75 14.20 -9.21 9.61
CA GLY A 75 15.34 -8.69 10.34
C GLY A 75 15.54 -7.17 10.26
N SER A 76 14.64 -6.44 9.62
CA SER A 76 14.75 -4.98 9.51
C SER A 76 14.33 -4.27 10.79
N ILE A 77 14.83 -3.06 10.98
CA ILE A 77 14.63 -2.23 12.17
C ILE A 77 13.67 -1.10 11.83
N PHE A 78 12.58 -1.01 12.58
CA PHE A 78 11.55 0.02 12.49
C PHE A 78 11.41 0.79 13.82
N SER A 79 12.51 0.97 14.55
CA SER A 79 12.49 1.67 15.84
C SER A 79 12.13 3.14 15.66
N GLY A 80 11.08 3.61 16.36
CA GLY A 80 10.60 4.99 16.27
C GLY A 80 10.00 5.38 14.92
N VAL A 81 9.64 4.40 14.09
CA VAL A 81 8.98 4.67 12.80
C VAL A 81 7.54 5.09 13.02
N HIS A 82 7.08 6.03 12.22
CA HIS A 82 5.67 6.39 12.11
C HIS A 82 5.07 5.85 10.80
N PHE A 83 4.06 4.97 10.92
CA PHE A 83 3.27 4.47 9.79
C PHE A 83 1.91 5.18 9.77
N LYS A 84 1.58 5.81 8.65
CA LYS A 84 0.29 6.49 8.43
C LYS A 84 -0.36 6.03 7.14
N ASN A 85 -1.62 5.60 7.22
CA ASN A 85 -2.39 5.08 6.07
C ASN A 85 -1.64 3.95 5.32
N CYS A 86 -0.96 3.07 6.03
CA CYS A 86 -0.17 1.99 5.43
C CYS A 86 -0.91 0.65 5.47
N ILE A 87 -0.68 -0.16 4.43
CA ILE A 87 -1.30 -1.48 4.30
C ILE A 87 -0.22 -2.54 4.20
N PHE A 88 -0.26 -3.52 5.11
CA PHE A 88 0.60 -4.71 5.08
C PHE A 88 -0.26 -5.92 4.73
N VAL A 89 0.03 -6.60 3.62
CA VAL A 89 -0.69 -7.81 3.21
C VAL A 89 0.29 -8.93 2.93
N ALA A 90 0.14 -10.06 3.60
CA ALA A 90 1.00 -11.23 3.43
C ALA A 90 2.50 -10.88 3.48
N SER A 91 2.87 -9.94 4.33
CA SER A 91 4.24 -9.47 4.50
C SER A 91 5.02 -10.37 5.46
N VAL A 92 6.32 -10.47 5.26
CA VAL A 92 7.22 -11.22 6.15
C VAL A 92 7.88 -10.24 7.11
N LEU A 93 7.46 -10.29 8.39
CA LEU A 93 7.97 -9.45 9.48
C LEU A 93 8.85 -10.24 10.48
N ASP A 94 9.38 -11.37 10.07
CA ASP A 94 10.22 -12.21 10.94
C ASP A 94 11.41 -11.43 11.48
N LYS A 95 11.62 -11.48 12.81
CA LYS A 95 12.76 -10.85 13.50
C LYS A 95 12.90 -9.33 13.25
N THR A 96 11.86 -8.66 12.74
CA THR A 96 11.80 -7.20 12.70
C THR A 96 11.75 -6.61 14.10
N ASN A 97 12.15 -5.35 14.26
CA ASN A 97 12.06 -4.65 15.55
C ASN A 97 11.24 -3.38 15.42
N PHE A 98 10.11 -3.31 16.12
CA PHE A 98 9.15 -2.19 16.11
C PHE A 98 9.20 -1.34 17.40
N LYS A 99 10.33 -1.31 18.10
CA LYS A 99 10.44 -0.54 19.35
C LYS A 99 10.01 0.91 19.13
N ASN A 100 9.02 1.39 19.89
CA ASN A 100 8.46 2.75 19.77
C ASN A 100 7.88 3.10 18.37
N ALA A 101 7.59 2.11 17.55
CA ALA A 101 6.87 2.37 16.30
C ALA A 101 5.41 2.73 16.58
N THR A 102 4.86 3.64 15.78
CA THR A 102 3.47 4.09 15.88
C THR A 102 2.73 3.85 14.58
N PHE A 103 1.42 3.60 14.70
CA PHE A 103 0.54 3.34 13.56
C PHE A 103 -0.65 4.29 13.62
N GLU A 104 -1.02 4.87 12.48
CA GLU A 104 -2.20 5.70 12.30
C GLU A 104 -2.95 5.22 11.06
N ASN A 105 -4.18 4.75 11.23
CA ASN A 105 -5.04 4.25 10.15
C ASN A 105 -4.34 3.20 9.27
N CYS A 106 -3.74 2.17 9.89
CA CYS A 106 -2.99 1.12 9.21
C CYS A 106 -3.72 -0.22 9.25
N TYR A 107 -3.43 -1.08 8.28
CA TYR A 107 -3.98 -2.42 8.16
C TYR A 107 -2.87 -3.46 8.07
N LEU A 108 -2.99 -4.52 8.85
CA LEU A 108 -2.11 -5.69 8.82
C LEU A 108 -2.96 -6.92 8.51
N VAL A 109 -2.86 -7.45 7.29
CA VAL A 109 -3.74 -8.51 6.79
C VAL A 109 -2.92 -9.74 6.41
N ALA A 110 -3.32 -10.92 6.89
CA ALA A 110 -2.64 -12.19 6.62
C ALA A 110 -1.11 -12.10 6.85
N THR A 111 -0.67 -11.30 7.83
CA THR A 111 0.73 -11.00 8.11
C THR A 111 1.07 -11.42 9.53
N GLY A 112 1.97 -12.40 9.68
CA GLY A 112 2.37 -12.91 10.98
C GLY A 112 3.35 -11.97 11.70
N VAL A 113 3.10 -11.74 13.00
CA VAL A 113 3.95 -10.89 13.86
C VAL A 113 4.60 -11.66 15.00
N LYS A 114 4.42 -12.99 15.07
CA LYS A 114 4.84 -13.83 16.20
C LYS A 114 6.34 -13.70 16.53
N THR A 115 7.18 -13.49 15.55
CA THR A 115 8.64 -13.38 15.71
C THR A 115 9.14 -11.93 15.62
N ALA A 116 8.24 -10.97 15.39
CA ALA A 116 8.56 -9.54 15.42
C ALA A 116 8.75 -9.08 16.87
N LYS A 117 9.80 -8.29 17.11
CA LYS A 117 10.13 -7.76 18.44
C LYS A 117 9.39 -6.44 18.67
N ASN A 118 8.88 -6.25 19.89
CA ASN A 118 8.24 -5.01 20.33
C ASN A 118 7.09 -4.55 19.39
N PHE A 119 6.39 -5.51 18.77
CA PHE A 119 5.27 -5.20 17.89
C PHE A 119 4.05 -4.74 18.71
N PRO A 120 3.48 -3.55 18.45
CA PRO A 120 2.37 -3.01 19.25
C PRO A 120 1.01 -3.55 18.74
N ALA A 121 0.72 -4.82 19.02
CA ALA A 121 -0.47 -5.52 18.50
C ALA A 121 -1.82 -4.88 18.92
N ASN A 122 -1.85 -4.11 20.01
CA ASN A 122 -3.06 -3.53 20.59
C ASN A 122 -3.03 -1.99 20.54
N CYS A 123 -2.49 -1.39 19.49
CA CYS A 123 -2.53 0.06 19.34
C CYS A 123 -3.75 0.52 18.52
N ASP A 124 -4.34 1.66 18.88
CA ASP A 124 -5.58 2.18 18.30
C ASP A 124 -5.51 2.48 16.80
N GLY A 125 -4.36 2.70 16.25
CA GLY A 125 -4.17 3.05 14.84
C GLY A 125 -3.95 1.86 13.90
N LEU A 126 -4.07 0.60 14.38
CA LEU A 126 -3.75 -0.61 13.62
C LEU A 126 -4.88 -1.65 13.66
N ILE A 127 -5.43 -1.97 12.50
CA ILE A 127 -6.42 -3.05 12.32
C ILE A 127 -5.69 -4.30 11.84
N ILE A 128 -5.81 -5.39 12.61
CA ILE A 128 -5.19 -6.68 12.28
C ILE A 128 -6.27 -7.66 11.84
N LEU A 129 -6.12 -8.21 10.63
CA LEU A 129 -7.03 -9.18 10.04
C LEU A 129 -6.29 -10.48 9.70
N PRO A 130 -6.86 -11.65 10.03
CA PRO A 130 -6.24 -12.95 9.73
C PRO A 130 -6.22 -13.25 8.23
N SER A 131 -7.15 -12.69 7.46
CA SER A 131 -7.28 -12.89 6.01
C SER A 131 -7.89 -11.67 5.34
N LEU A 132 -7.84 -11.63 4.02
CA LEU A 132 -8.60 -10.64 3.24
C LEU A 132 -10.09 -10.79 3.48
N PRO A 133 -10.87 -9.69 3.45
CA PRO A 133 -12.32 -9.77 3.46
C PRO A 133 -12.84 -10.70 2.35
N PRO A 134 -13.91 -11.45 2.57
CA PRO A 134 -14.43 -12.39 1.58
C PRO A 134 -15.02 -11.67 0.36
N GLN A 135 -15.11 -12.36 -0.78
CA GLN A 135 -15.59 -11.76 -2.02
C GLN A 135 -17.10 -11.44 -1.99
N ASP A 136 -17.88 -12.17 -1.21
CA ASP A 136 -19.32 -11.96 -1.00
C ASP A 136 -19.65 -10.78 -0.07
N SER A 137 -18.63 -10.16 0.54
CA SER A 137 -18.81 -8.91 1.28
C SER A 137 -19.09 -7.70 0.39
N ILE A 138 -19.02 -7.84 -0.93
CA ILE A 138 -19.22 -6.76 -1.90
C ILE A 138 -20.54 -7.00 -2.65
N THR A 139 -21.41 -5.99 -2.66
CA THR A 139 -22.68 -6.02 -3.37
C THR A 139 -22.50 -6.27 -4.87
N TYR A 140 -23.52 -6.81 -5.53
CA TYR A 140 -23.47 -7.08 -6.97
C TYR A 140 -23.26 -5.79 -7.78
N GLU A 141 -23.96 -4.72 -7.42
CA GLU A 141 -23.90 -3.42 -8.08
C GLU A 141 -22.51 -2.77 -7.96
N LEU A 142 -21.94 -2.79 -6.75
CA LEU A 142 -20.59 -2.26 -6.53
C LEU A 142 -19.55 -3.10 -7.27
N ARG A 143 -19.68 -4.41 -7.28
CA ARG A 143 -18.82 -5.32 -8.05
C ARG A 143 -18.84 -4.99 -9.54
N THR A 144 -20.05 -4.82 -10.11
CA THR A 144 -20.23 -4.48 -11.53
C THR A 144 -19.56 -3.16 -11.86
N SER A 145 -19.72 -2.16 -10.99
CA SER A 145 -19.06 -0.85 -11.13
C SER A 145 -17.53 -0.96 -11.13
N ILE A 146 -16.97 -1.78 -10.25
CA ILE A 146 -15.51 -2.01 -10.19
C ILE A 146 -15.06 -2.76 -11.46
N GLU A 147 -15.80 -3.78 -11.89
CA GLU A 147 -15.43 -4.61 -13.04
C GLU A 147 -15.41 -3.83 -14.35
N SER A 148 -16.26 -2.80 -14.51
CA SER A 148 -16.24 -1.91 -15.68
C SER A 148 -14.91 -1.15 -15.84
N LEU A 149 -14.11 -1.05 -14.79
CA LEU A 149 -12.82 -0.37 -14.81
C LEU A 149 -11.64 -1.25 -15.27
N LYS A 150 -11.87 -2.53 -15.53
CA LYS A 150 -10.82 -3.47 -15.97
C LYS A 150 -10.19 -3.08 -17.32
N ASP A 151 -10.94 -2.40 -18.18
CA ASP A 151 -10.47 -1.99 -19.50
C ASP A 151 -9.54 -0.77 -19.43
N ASN A 152 -9.54 -0.04 -18.34
CA ASN A 152 -8.58 1.05 -18.14
C ASN A 152 -7.21 0.50 -17.70
N ASP A 153 -6.22 0.66 -18.58
CA ASP A 153 -4.86 0.12 -18.36
C ASP A 153 -4.19 0.65 -17.08
N LEU A 154 -4.35 1.92 -16.75
CA LEU A 154 -3.73 2.52 -15.55
C LEU A 154 -4.33 1.94 -14.28
N ILE A 155 -5.65 1.82 -14.23
CA ILE A 155 -6.37 1.26 -13.08
C ILE A 155 -6.05 -0.23 -12.95
N ARG A 156 -6.12 -0.98 -14.04
CA ARG A 156 -5.83 -2.42 -14.04
C ARG A 156 -4.39 -2.71 -13.58
N ARG A 157 -3.41 -1.99 -14.08
CA ARG A 157 -1.98 -2.17 -13.74
C ARG A 157 -1.63 -1.72 -12.33
N SER A 158 -2.43 -0.86 -11.72
CA SER A 158 -2.21 -0.43 -10.33
C SER A 158 -2.34 -1.58 -9.33
N ASN A 159 -3.10 -2.63 -9.66
CA ASN A 159 -3.48 -3.71 -8.75
C ASN A 159 -4.16 -3.23 -7.45
N THR A 160 -4.75 -2.04 -7.46
CA THR A 160 -5.47 -1.50 -6.28
C THR A 160 -6.91 -1.98 -6.22
N LEU A 161 -7.70 -1.82 -7.30
CA LEU A 161 -9.10 -2.29 -7.36
C LEU A 161 -9.23 -3.77 -7.77
N HIS A 162 -8.30 -4.26 -8.57
CA HIS A 162 -8.27 -5.65 -9.03
C HIS A 162 -7.01 -6.33 -8.57
N GLY A 163 -7.16 -7.50 -7.95
CA GLY A 163 -6.05 -8.37 -7.60
C GLY A 163 -5.59 -9.24 -8.78
N LYS A 164 -4.70 -10.20 -8.49
CA LYS A 164 -4.35 -11.25 -9.45
C LYS A 164 -5.62 -11.98 -9.92
N ASN A 165 -5.65 -12.37 -11.18
CA ASN A 165 -6.79 -13.06 -11.84
C ASN A 165 -8.05 -12.18 -11.98
N GLY A 166 -7.91 -10.85 -11.90
CA GLY A 166 -9.01 -9.92 -12.11
C GLY A 166 -10.10 -9.93 -11.03
N LYS A 167 -9.89 -10.61 -9.89
CA LYS A 167 -10.83 -10.55 -8.76
C LYS A 167 -10.78 -9.17 -8.11
N VAL A 168 -11.92 -8.73 -7.59
CA VAL A 168 -11.99 -7.47 -6.84
C VAL A 168 -11.09 -7.54 -5.61
N ASN A 169 -10.33 -6.48 -5.37
CA ASN A 169 -9.52 -6.33 -4.16
C ASN A 169 -10.41 -5.89 -2.99
N THR A 170 -10.92 -6.87 -2.24
CA THR A 170 -11.86 -6.65 -1.14
C THR A 170 -11.29 -5.79 0.00
N LEU A 171 -9.97 -5.85 0.22
CA LEU A 171 -9.33 -4.99 1.21
C LEU A 171 -9.39 -3.51 0.79
N THR A 172 -9.16 -3.22 -0.49
CA THR A 172 -9.30 -1.85 -0.99
C THR A 172 -10.71 -1.32 -0.75
N ILE A 173 -11.74 -2.13 -1.02
CA ILE A 173 -13.12 -1.72 -0.80
C ILE A 173 -13.40 -1.49 0.68
N MET A 174 -12.95 -2.38 1.56
CA MET A 174 -13.05 -2.19 3.01
C MET A 174 -12.37 -0.88 3.47
N VAL A 175 -11.20 -0.56 2.93
CA VAL A 175 -10.48 0.69 3.24
C VAL A 175 -11.22 1.93 2.70
N LEU A 176 -11.88 1.80 1.55
CA LEU A 176 -12.69 2.88 0.97
C LEU A 176 -13.98 3.12 1.77
N HIS A 177 -14.57 2.08 2.35
CA HIS A 177 -15.77 2.20 3.19
C HIS A 177 -15.55 3.02 4.48
N ASN A 178 -14.32 3.33 4.86
CA ASN A 178 -14.08 4.32 5.93
C ASN A 178 -14.51 5.74 5.54
N ASP A 179 -14.61 6.06 4.25
CA ASP A 179 -14.87 7.42 3.76
C ASP A 179 -16.08 7.49 2.82
N TYR A 180 -16.57 6.34 2.31
CA TYR A 180 -17.61 6.28 1.27
C TYR A 180 -18.60 5.16 1.52
N THR A 181 -19.88 5.40 1.19
CA THR A 181 -20.92 4.35 1.12
C THR A 181 -20.84 3.59 -0.20
N ASP A 182 -21.57 2.46 -0.32
CA ASP A 182 -21.68 1.70 -1.58
C ASP A 182 -22.24 2.59 -2.70
N GLU A 183 -23.28 3.38 -2.44
CA GLU A 183 -23.90 4.29 -3.41
C GLU A 183 -22.91 5.34 -3.91
N GLU A 184 -22.10 5.88 -3.00
CA GLU A 184 -21.05 6.83 -3.36
C GLU A 184 -19.96 6.17 -4.23
N LEU A 185 -19.53 4.96 -3.88
CA LEU A 185 -18.54 4.22 -4.66
C LEU A 185 -19.07 3.83 -6.04
N ILE A 186 -20.33 3.33 -6.13
CA ILE A 186 -20.99 3.02 -7.41
C ILE A 186 -21.04 4.26 -8.32
N ARG A 187 -21.28 5.43 -7.74
CA ARG A 187 -21.35 6.70 -8.47
C ARG A 187 -19.97 7.21 -8.91
N TYR A 188 -18.97 7.15 -8.04
CA TYR A 188 -17.68 7.82 -8.28
C TYR A 188 -16.65 6.94 -8.98
N LEU A 189 -16.64 5.63 -8.76
CA LEU A 189 -15.66 4.73 -9.37
C LEU A 189 -15.64 4.80 -10.91
N PRO A 190 -16.79 4.81 -11.62
CA PRO A 190 -16.80 4.89 -13.07
C PRO A 190 -16.16 6.17 -13.64
N MET A 191 -16.00 7.22 -12.83
CA MET A 191 -15.37 8.48 -13.23
C MET A 191 -13.85 8.47 -13.10
N LEU A 192 -13.28 7.52 -12.39
CA LEU A 192 -11.83 7.43 -12.18
C LEU A 192 -10.98 7.55 -13.44
N PRO A 193 -11.35 6.94 -14.60
CA PRO A 193 -10.58 7.07 -15.84
C PRO A 193 -10.29 8.51 -16.27
N GLN A 194 -11.17 9.44 -15.94
CA GLN A 194 -11.01 10.87 -16.28
C GLN A 194 -10.04 11.59 -15.33
N TYR A 195 -9.80 11.06 -14.13
CA TYR A 195 -8.96 11.68 -13.09
C TYR A 195 -7.59 11.01 -12.95
N VAL A 196 -7.41 9.83 -13.51
CA VAL A 196 -6.14 9.08 -13.47
C VAL A 196 -5.36 9.35 -14.75
N SER A 197 -4.34 10.19 -14.66
CA SER A 197 -3.50 10.59 -15.80
C SER A 197 -2.13 9.92 -15.83
N SER A 198 -1.74 9.24 -14.77
CA SER A 198 -0.44 8.58 -14.63
C SER A 198 -0.55 7.24 -13.90
N GLN A 199 0.46 6.40 -14.02
CA GLN A 199 0.54 5.14 -13.28
C GLN A 199 0.57 5.44 -11.77
N PHE A 200 -0.23 4.69 -11.01
CA PHE A 200 -0.29 4.73 -9.55
C PHE A 200 -0.25 3.32 -8.96
N TYR A 201 0.01 3.21 -7.67
CA TYR A 201 0.34 1.92 -7.07
C TYR A 201 -0.25 1.69 -5.68
N THR A 202 -0.87 2.70 -5.06
CA THR A 202 -1.36 2.60 -3.68
C THR A 202 -2.84 2.91 -3.57
N VAL A 203 -3.49 2.35 -2.54
CA VAL A 203 -4.90 2.62 -2.24
C VAL A 203 -5.11 4.09 -1.86
N SER A 204 -4.14 4.71 -1.19
CA SER A 204 -4.22 6.13 -0.81
C SER A 204 -4.27 7.08 -2.02
N TYR A 205 -3.58 6.75 -3.12
CA TYR A 205 -3.73 7.51 -4.37
C TYR A 205 -5.18 7.43 -4.89
N LEU A 206 -5.75 6.22 -4.88
CA LEU A 206 -7.15 6.02 -5.29
C LEU A 206 -8.10 6.87 -4.44
N LYS A 207 -7.93 6.87 -3.11
CA LYS A 207 -8.69 7.74 -2.19
C LYS A 207 -8.56 9.22 -2.55
N THR A 208 -7.37 9.66 -2.91
CA THR A 208 -7.14 11.06 -3.33
C THR A 208 -7.92 11.41 -4.59
N MET A 209 -7.98 10.51 -5.59
CA MET A 209 -8.77 10.74 -6.80
C MET A 209 -10.27 10.76 -6.50
N LEU A 210 -10.76 9.82 -5.70
CA LEU A 210 -12.16 9.80 -5.29
C LEU A 210 -12.56 11.07 -4.52
N LYS A 211 -11.68 11.62 -3.68
CA LYS A 211 -11.91 12.91 -3.00
C LYS A 211 -12.04 14.07 -4.01
N LYS A 212 -11.25 14.08 -5.07
CA LYS A 212 -11.37 15.10 -6.14
C LYS A 212 -12.70 14.97 -6.87
N ILE A 213 -13.10 13.73 -7.21
CA ILE A 213 -14.38 13.44 -7.86
C ILE A 213 -15.54 13.92 -6.97
N LYS A 214 -15.55 13.53 -5.69
CA LYS A 214 -16.61 13.94 -4.74
C LYS A 214 -16.72 15.46 -4.66
N LYS A 215 -15.61 16.19 -4.62
CA LYS A 215 -15.61 17.66 -4.60
C LYS A 215 -16.21 18.26 -5.87
N SER A 216 -15.93 17.70 -7.06
CA SER A 216 -16.50 18.20 -8.33
C SER A 216 -17.99 17.94 -8.48
N TYR A 217 -18.57 17.06 -7.66
CA TYR A 217 -20.00 16.78 -7.61
C TYR A 217 -20.81 17.72 -6.71
N ILE A 218 -20.13 18.33 -5.74
CA ILE A 218 -20.78 19.20 -4.71
C ILE A 218 -20.74 20.68 -5.16
N MET A 219 -19.91 21.02 -6.11
CA MET A 219 -19.84 22.34 -6.76
C MET A 219 -20.83 22.45 -7.92
#